data_75a6b754d552d6b3128f74ef00bb20ec
#
_entry.id   75a6b754d552d6b3128f74ef00bb20ec
#
_cell.length_a   1.000
_cell.length_b   1.000
_cell.length_c   1.000
_cell.angle_alpha   90.00
_cell.angle_beta   90.00
_cell.angle_gamma   90.00
#
_symmetry.space_group_name_H-M   'P 1'
#
loop_
_entity.id
_entity.type
_entity.pdbx_description
1 polymer ?
#
loop_
_entity_poly.entity_id
_entity_poly.type
_entity_poly.pdbx_seq_one_letter_code
_entity_poly.pdbx_strand_id
1 'polypeptide(L)'
;MRHNRSMISPPRSSRLLLLSSALVLSLSGAARAQEDVTVKTLAAPDYFSGAVADTGIPSDLWKDTAPGIMRDVLPKLAGPKPLSPAFASLARRVLSTGANGPAGVGDDVEMGAARGLALIALGDAKGADAILDRATGGAGSAALSMAQAEAALITGNDDKACQAEQALTVDRGAAYWLRLRAFCQLKAGQTDAAQLTFQLAQPQTPKPVGADADYARLMGAALAGTPPGAANLKTGLNYALSRRLNLDVQSAAALATASPALKRVVAPPPAEIADIGHDLTAAEASDLAFLRQAKTLPAFIEAARASAPSIAALAKAGGPLQDPVLLARAAVAAGDVESAQAIRGRLTQDVIPGATATDLAILDALIGAASGKVDNQVLSNLVSRGATAKSAQAAAVMLSSLGGTMDADTRTQFAAFDLGRPAASAARVQLVEDAAGAKRKGEAALLALSLALDAGAPGLAPVDRARVAHALNRAGLPVDARAVVVEGLLGLAYAK
;
A
#
# COMPACT_ATOMS: atom_id res chain seq x y z
N MET A 1 -1.79 -34.64 70.94
CA MET A 1 -1.51 -36.08 71.16
C MET A 1 -0.18 -36.38 70.49
N ARG A 2 0.78 -36.48 71.36
CA ARG A 2 1.63 -37.64 71.68
C ARG A 2 2.50 -38.08 70.51
N HIS A 3 3.75 -37.80 70.62
CA HIS A 3 4.88 -38.57 71.25
C HIS A 3 5.56 -39.40 70.20
N ASN A 4 6.88 -39.62 70.08
CA ASN A 4 8.02 -39.47 70.99
C ASN A 4 9.27 -39.86 70.14
N ARG A 5 10.36 -39.15 70.29
CA ARG A 5 11.66 -39.61 70.92
C ARG A 5 12.18 -40.95 70.36
N SER A 6 13.46 -41.16 70.10
CA SER A 6 14.70 -40.85 70.81
C SER A 6 15.89 -41.31 69.93
N MET A 7 16.97 -40.58 69.81
CA MET A 7 18.28 -40.78 70.44
C MET A 7 18.85 -42.21 70.35
N ILE A 8 20.14 -42.30 69.92
CA ILE A 8 21.32 -42.71 70.64
C ILE A 8 22.55 -42.80 69.79
N SER A 9 23.65 -42.14 70.21
CA SER A 9 25.04 -42.21 69.74
C SER A 9 25.82 -43.20 70.68
N PRO A 10 27.16 -43.25 70.54
CA PRO A 10 28.16 -43.88 69.63
C PRO A 10 28.83 -45.10 70.29
N PRO A 11 29.99 -45.65 69.98
CA PRO A 11 31.34 -45.09 70.11
C PRO A 11 32.47 -45.61 69.13
N ARG A 12 33.47 -44.82 69.08
CA ARG A 12 34.96 -45.02 69.01
C ARG A 12 35.54 -46.38 68.68
N SER A 13 36.49 -46.46 67.71
CA SER A 13 37.94 -46.50 67.97
C SER A 13 38.73 -47.10 66.74
N SER A 14 39.76 -46.37 66.35
CA SER A 14 41.16 -46.74 66.04
C SER A 14 41.47 -47.83 64.99
N ARG A 15 42.22 -47.45 64.00
CA ARG A 15 43.58 -47.86 63.55
C ARG A 15 43.75 -47.49 62.08
N LEU A 16 44.47 -46.44 61.73
CA LEU A 16 45.90 -46.37 61.45
C LEU A 16 46.41 -47.36 60.44
N LEU A 17 46.94 -46.77 59.36
CA LEU A 17 48.04 -47.14 58.51
C LEU A 17 47.81 -47.78 57.15
N LEU A 18 48.43 -47.11 56.20
CA LEU A 18 48.93 -47.57 54.87
C LEU A 18 47.89 -47.68 53.74
N LEU A 19 47.93 -46.65 52.91
CA LEU A 19 48.32 -46.80 51.49
C LEU A 19 48.22 -45.43 50.80
N SER A 20 49.24 -44.63 50.99
CA SER A 20 49.67 -43.57 50.09
C SER A 20 50.10 -44.21 48.78
N SER A 21 49.29 -44.18 47.73
CA SER A 21 49.72 -44.34 46.33
C SER A 21 48.56 -44.57 45.36
N ALA A 22 47.53 -43.76 45.36
CA ALA A 22 46.51 -43.79 44.28
C ALA A 22 45.67 -42.52 44.15
N LEU A 23 46.30 -41.34 44.31
CA LEU A 23 45.57 -40.06 44.21
C LEU A 23 46.25 -39.05 43.34
N VAL A 24 46.85 -39.47 42.18
CA VAL A 24 47.44 -38.55 41.20
C VAL A 24 46.94 -38.75 39.78
N LEU A 25 45.96 -39.61 39.56
CA LEU A 25 45.51 -39.90 38.18
C LEU A 25 44.02 -39.61 37.90
N SER A 26 43.39 -38.72 38.61
CA SER A 26 41.98 -38.31 38.36
C SER A 26 41.69 -36.84 38.26
N LEU A 27 42.72 -36.02 37.99
CA LEU A 27 42.56 -34.55 37.76
C LEU A 27 42.80 -34.11 36.31
N SER A 28 42.83 -35.01 35.36
CA SER A 28 43.01 -34.70 33.94
C SER A 28 41.73 -34.92 33.07
N GLY A 29 40.56 -34.81 33.66
CA GLY A 29 39.30 -35.07 32.95
C GLY A 29 38.23 -34.00 32.99
N ALA A 30 38.60 -32.72 33.22
CA ALA A 30 37.61 -31.63 33.19
C ALA A 30 38.11 -30.37 32.46
N ALA A 31 38.84 -30.59 31.34
CA ALA A 31 38.83 -29.58 30.29
C ALA A 31 37.49 -29.73 29.55
N ARG A 32 36.40 -29.20 30.11
CA ARG A 32 35.21 -28.92 29.35
C ARG A 32 35.65 -27.99 28.23
N ALA A 33 35.53 -28.48 27.01
CA ALA A 33 35.57 -27.66 25.82
C ALA A 33 34.64 -26.47 26.09
N GLN A 34 35.20 -25.30 26.28
CA GLN A 34 34.50 -24.06 26.13
C GLN A 34 34.06 -24.06 24.67
N GLU A 35 32.79 -24.40 24.40
CA GLU A 35 32.22 -24.15 23.09
C GLU A 35 32.53 -22.72 22.79
N ASP A 36 33.31 -22.50 21.74
CA ASP A 36 33.47 -21.14 21.16
C ASP A 36 32.09 -20.62 20.90
N VAL A 37 31.60 -19.76 21.77
CA VAL A 37 30.43 -18.94 21.51
C VAL A 37 30.83 -18.04 20.37
N THR A 38 30.61 -18.52 19.16
CA THR A 38 30.64 -17.69 17.95
C THR A 38 29.59 -16.62 18.18
N VAL A 39 30.02 -15.45 18.67
CA VAL A 39 29.21 -14.24 18.68
C VAL A 39 28.96 -13.94 17.20
N LYS A 40 27.84 -14.44 16.66
CA LYS A 40 27.29 -13.91 15.42
C LYS A 40 26.99 -12.46 15.71
N THR A 41 27.84 -11.57 15.23
CA THR A 41 27.48 -10.15 15.12
C THR A 41 26.11 -10.13 14.44
N LEU A 42 25.10 -9.63 15.15
CA LEU A 42 23.79 -9.37 14.53
C LEU A 42 24.06 -8.52 13.29
N ALA A 43 23.63 -9.01 12.14
CA ALA A 43 23.74 -8.25 10.91
C ALA A 43 23.13 -6.86 11.13
N ALA A 44 23.73 -5.83 10.54
CA ALA A 44 23.18 -4.48 10.60
C ALA A 44 21.70 -4.52 10.20
N PRO A 45 20.82 -3.72 10.84
CA PRO A 45 19.41 -3.72 10.53
C PRO A 45 19.21 -3.39 9.05
N ASP A 46 18.62 -4.32 8.34
CA ASP A 46 18.19 -4.13 6.95
C ASP A 46 16.92 -3.27 6.94
N TYR A 47 16.91 -2.17 6.20
CA TYR A 47 15.77 -1.23 6.10
C TYR A 47 14.51 -1.85 5.48
N PHE A 48 14.60 -3.05 4.92
CA PHE A 48 13.50 -3.78 4.29
C PHE A 48 12.97 -4.93 5.15
N SER A 49 13.71 -5.36 6.16
CA SER A 49 13.33 -6.50 7.03
C SER A 49 12.11 -6.21 7.91
N GLY A 50 11.84 -4.95 8.25
CA GLY A 50 10.68 -4.56 9.03
C GLY A 50 9.37 -4.68 8.24
N ALA A 51 8.40 -5.43 8.78
CA ALA A 51 7.05 -5.51 8.24
C ALA A 51 6.16 -4.41 8.83
N VAL A 52 5.24 -3.88 8.01
CA VAL A 52 4.14 -3.02 8.46
C VAL A 52 2.94 -3.88 8.88
N ALA A 53 2.62 -4.90 8.07
CA ALA A 53 1.52 -5.82 8.27
C ALA A 53 1.83 -7.18 7.63
N ASP A 54 1.07 -8.20 8.00
CA ASP A 54 1.04 -9.44 7.23
C ASP A 54 0.37 -9.18 5.87
N THR A 55 1.16 -9.26 4.82
CA THR A 55 0.71 -9.02 3.45
C THR A 55 0.41 -10.29 2.68
N GLY A 56 0.66 -11.46 3.28
CA GLY A 56 0.62 -12.76 2.61
C GLY A 56 1.72 -12.93 1.54
N ILE A 57 2.69 -12.02 1.46
CA ILE A 57 3.87 -12.15 0.59
C ILE A 57 5.00 -12.72 1.44
N PRO A 58 5.68 -13.81 1.00
CA PRO A 58 6.72 -14.44 1.79
C PRO A 58 7.97 -13.55 1.90
N SER A 59 8.80 -13.83 2.93
CA SER A 59 10.01 -13.08 3.27
C SER A 59 11.14 -13.17 2.22
N ASP A 60 10.98 -14.01 1.20
CA ASP A 60 11.88 -14.10 0.05
C ASP A 60 11.55 -13.11 -1.08
N LEU A 61 10.69 -12.13 -0.82
CA LEU A 61 10.19 -11.15 -1.80
C LEU A 61 11.31 -10.56 -2.67
N TRP A 62 12.39 -10.10 -2.04
CA TRP A 62 13.48 -9.41 -2.74
C TRP A 62 14.60 -10.34 -3.22
N LYS A 63 14.43 -11.66 -3.04
CA LYS A 63 15.42 -12.62 -3.48
C LYS A 63 15.67 -12.45 -4.98
N ASP A 64 16.95 -12.42 -5.36
CA ASP A 64 17.43 -12.28 -6.74
C ASP A 64 16.89 -11.02 -7.49
N THR A 65 16.37 -10.02 -6.76
CA THR A 65 16.01 -8.73 -7.33
C THR A 65 17.27 -7.93 -7.64
N ALA A 66 17.36 -7.42 -8.86
CA ALA A 66 18.49 -6.60 -9.29
C ALA A 66 18.53 -5.26 -8.52
N PRO A 67 19.64 -4.93 -7.80
CA PRO A 67 19.76 -3.69 -7.03
C PRO A 67 19.51 -2.42 -7.86
N GLY A 68 19.96 -2.42 -9.13
CA GLY A 68 19.76 -1.29 -10.03
C GLY A 68 18.28 -1.01 -10.34
N ILE A 69 17.46 -2.04 -10.47
CA ILE A 69 16.00 -1.88 -10.68
C ILE A 69 15.34 -1.27 -9.43
N MET A 70 15.74 -1.73 -8.23
CA MET A 70 15.21 -1.15 -7.00
C MET A 70 15.58 0.33 -6.86
N ARG A 71 16.86 0.68 -7.08
CA ARG A 71 17.33 2.08 -7.04
C ARG A 71 16.67 2.97 -8.09
N ASP A 72 16.31 2.43 -9.24
CA ASP A 72 15.61 3.19 -10.30
C ASP A 72 14.13 3.40 -9.98
N VAL A 73 13.44 2.37 -9.50
CA VAL A 73 11.97 2.39 -9.37
C VAL A 73 11.50 2.94 -8.03
N LEU A 74 12.13 2.53 -6.92
CA LEU A 74 11.65 2.85 -5.58
C LEU A 74 11.53 4.37 -5.31
N PRO A 75 12.52 5.22 -5.65
CA PRO A 75 12.37 6.67 -5.47
C PRO A 75 11.25 7.28 -6.31
N LYS A 76 10.96 6.71 -7.49
CA LYS A 76 9.89 7.21 -8.37
C LYS A 76 8.50 6.97 -7.77
N LEU A 77 8.32 5.95 -6.90
CA LEU A 77 7.06 5.70 -6.21
C LEU A 77 6.73 6.77 -5.17
N ALA A 78 7.73 7.50 -4.68
CA ALA A 78 7.54 8.68 -3.83
C ALA A 78 7.21 9.96 -4.62
N GLY A 79 7.32 9.92 -5.94
CA GLY A 79 7.12 11.06 -6.83
C GLY A 79 5.64 11.41 -7.05
N PRO A 80 5.38 12.50 -7.79
CA PRO A 80 4.03 13.03 -7.98
C PRO A 80 3.16 12.25 -8.98
N LYS A 81 3.72 11.29 -9.71
CA LYS A 81 2.96 10.51 -10.70
C LYS A 81 2.01 9.55 -9.99
N PRO A 82 0.68 9.68 -10.19
CA PRO A 82 -0.27 8.78 -9.56
C PRO A 82 -0.24 7.40 -10.21
N LEU A 83 -0.36 6.37 -9.39
CA LEU A 83 -0.65 5.02 -9.82
C LEU A 83 -2.16 4.80 -9.90
N SER A 84 -2.60 3.89 -10.77
CA SER A 84 -3.98 3.40 -10.70
C SER A 84 -4.22 2.62 -9.40
N PRO A 85 -5.47 2.49 -8.94
CA PRO A 85 -5.78 1.88 -7.63
C PRO A 85 -5.19 0.49 -7.41
N ALA A 86 -5.22 -0.39 -8.41
CA ALA A 86 -4.65 -1.74 -8.29
C ALA A 86 -3.12 -1.71 -8.14
N PHE A 87 -2.43 -0.89 -8.93
CA PHE A 87 -0.98 -0.76 -8.83
C PHE A 87 -0.55 0.00 -7.56
N ALA A 88 -1.32 0.95 -7.08
CA ALA A 88 -1.09 1.56 -5.77
C ALA A 88 -1.26 0.54 -4.62
N SER A 89 -2.19 -0.41 -4.75
CA SER A 89 -2.36 -1.52 -3.81
C SER A 89 -1.18 -2.48 -3.85
N LEU A 90 -0.73 -2.89 -5.06
CA LEU A 90 0.49 -3.70 -5.24
C LEU A 90 1.70 -3.03 -4.59
N ALA A 91 1.93 -1.74 -4.87
CA ALA A 91 3.05 -0.99 -4.29
C ALA A 91 3.00 -0.99 -2.76
N ARG A 92 1.83 -0.68 -2.15
CA ARG A 92 1.67 -0.75 -0.69
C ARG A 92 1.96 -2.13 -0.15
N ARG A 93 1.39 -3.20 -0.73
CA ARG A 93 1.62 -4.58 -0.27
C ARG A 93 3.10 -4.94 -0.29
N VAL A 94 3.77 -4.71 -1.42
CA VAL A 94 5.20 -5.01 -1.60
C VAL A 94 6.06 -4.22 -0.61
N LEU A 95 5.81 -2.91 -0.45
CA LEU A 95 6.59 -2.06 0.45
C LEU A 95 6.26 -2.28 1.94
N SER A 96 5.08 -2.80 2.27
CA SER A 96 4.70 -3.14 3.64
C SER A 96 5.20 -4.52 4.08
N THR A 97 5.66 -5.35 3.14
CA THR A 97 6.20 -6.69 3.43
C THR A 97 7.58 -6.58 4.06
N GLY A 98 7.78 -7.29 5.19
CA GLY A 98 9.10 -7.47 5.79
C GLY A 98 9.86 -8.58 5.07
N ALA A 99 10.95 -8.23 4.41
CA ALA A 99 11.82 -9.16 3.71
C ALA A 99 13.22 -8.53 3.60
N ASN A 100 14.28 -9.33 3.72
CA ASN A 100 15.62 -8.80 3.55
C ASN A 100 15.77 -8.14 2.17
N GLY A 101 16.30 -6.94 2.13
CA GLY A 101 16.58 -6.22 0.89
C GLY A 101 17.62 -6.94 0.02
N PRO A 102 17.68 -6.62 -1.29
CA PRO A 102 18.75 -7.14 -2.13
C PRO A 102 20.14 -6.74 -1.60
N ALA A 103 21.15 -7.56 -1.91
CA ALA A 103 22.53 -7.27 -1.50
C ALA A 103 22.96 -5.86 -1.98
N GLY A 104 23.52 -5.06 -1.06
CA GLY A 104 23.92 -3.67 -1.29
C GLY A 104 22.75 -2.69 -1.48
N VAL A 105 21.55 -3.06 -1.01
CA VAL A 105 20.37 -2.19 -0.93
C VAL A 105 19.71 -2.28 0.45
N GLY A 106 19.75 -3.44 1.08
CA GLY A 106 19.11 -3.66 2.37
C GLY A 106 19.61 -2.73 3.47
N ASP A 107 20.91 -2.43 3.47
CA ASP A 107 21.62 -1.52 4.38
C ASP A 107 21.78 -0.08 3.83
N ASP A 108 21.26 0.19 2.63
CA ASP A 108 21.34 1.50 1.99
C ASP A 108 20.31 2.46 2.61
N VAL A 109 20.81 3.44 3.38
CA VAL A 109 19.99 4.41 4.11
C VAL A 109 19.07 5.24 3.19
N GLU A 110 19.54 5.56 1.98
CA GLU A 110 18.74 6.31 1.00
C GLU A 110 17.60 5.47 0.44
N MET A 111 17.81 4.17 0.28
CA MET A 111 16.76 3.24 -0.12
C MET A 111 15.74 3.01 1.02
N GLY A 112 16.20 2.99 2.27
CA GLY A 112 15.32 3.01 3.45
C GLY A 112 14.43 4.25 3.48
N ALA A 113 15.00 5.41 3.24
CA ALA A 113 14.26 6.67 3.12
C ALA A 113 13.25 6.63 1.96
N ALA A 114 13.68 6.15 0.79
CA ALA A 114 12.80 6.03 -0.39
C ALA A 114 11.61 5.09 -0.14
N ARG A 115 11.81 3.98 0.60
CA ARG A 115 10.72 3.08 1.02
C ARG A 115 9.71 3.80 1.91
N GLY A 116 10.16 4.55 2.91
CA GLY A 116 9.31 5.33 3.80
C GLY A 116 8.52 6.41 3.05
N LEU A 117 9.20 7.20 2.21
CA LEU A 117 8.56 8.25 1.41
C LEU A 117 7.55 7.66 0.39
N ALA A 118 7.86 6.52 -0.21
CA ALA A 118 6.92 5.85 -1.11
C ALA A 118 5.66 5.38 -0.38
N LEU A 119 5.77 4.80 0.82
CA LEU A 119 4.60 4.45 1.65
C LEU A 119 3.76 5.68 2.01
N ILE A 120 4.41 6.80 2.37
CA ILE A 120 3.72 8.08 2.61
C ILE A 120 2.96 8.51 1.35
N ALA A 121 3.63 8.55 0.20
CA ALA A 121 3.00 8.96 -1.07
C ALA A 121 1.81 8.06 -1.45
N LEU A 122 1.88 6.76 -1.11
CA LEU A 122 0.81 5.79 -1.32
C LEU A 122 -0.31 5.85 -0.27
N GLY A 123 -0.21 6.78 0.70
CA GLY A 123 -1.23 6.99 1.72
C GLY A 123 -1.09 6.11 2.96
N ASP A 124 0.07 5.53 3.23
CA ASP A 124 0.35 4.72 4.42
C ASP A 124 1.42 5.36 5.31
N ALA A 125 1.11 6.54 5.84
CA ALA A 125 2.01 7.26 6.73
C ALA A 125 2.23 6.52 8.07
N LYS A 126 1.21 5.81 8.59
CA LYS A 126 1.36 5.01 9.82
C LYS A 126 2.33 3.84 9.62
N GLY A 127 2.20 3.15 8.51
CA GLY A 127 3.13 2.08 8.14
C GLY A 127 4.55 2.59 7.94
N ALA A 128 4.71 3.73 7.26
CA ALA A 128 5.99 4.40 7.11
C ALA A 128 6.61 4.76 8.47
N ASP A 129 5.84 5.38 9.37
CA ASP A 129 6.30 5.75 10.72
C ASP A 129 6.78 4.52 11.50
N ALA A 130 6.04 3.42 11.48
CA ALA A 130 6.38 2.19 12.20
C ALA A 130 7.68 1.51 11.71
N ILE A 131 7.99 1.56 10.40
CA ILE A 131 9.25 1.00 9.89
C ILE A 131 10.42 1.97 10.09
N LEU A 132 10.18 3.28 9.94
CA LEU A 132 11.20 4.31 10.10
C LEU A 132 11.63 4.49 11.57
N ASP A 133 10.79 4.15 12.54
CA ASP A 133 11.15 4.12 13.96
C ASP A 133 12.26 3.12 14.29
N ARG A 134 12.36 2.06 13.50
CA ARG A 134 13.38 1.02 13.65
C ARG A 134 14.65 1.33 12.85
N ALA A 135 14.59 2.36 11.99
CA ALA A 135 15.69 2.73 11.14
C ALA A 135 16.77 3.46 11.93
N THR A 136 18.02 3.03 11.80
CA THR A 136 19.18 3.69 12.37
C THR A 136 19.85 4.59 11.33
N GLY A 137 20.70 5.53 11.77
CA GLY A 137 21.47 6.37 10.85
C GLY A 137 20.77 7.64 10.37
N GLY A 138 19.57 7.96 10.87
CA GLY A 138 18.80 9.16 10.50
C GLY A 138 19.61 10.45 10.66
N ALA A 139 20.31 10.62 11.75
CA ALA A 139 21.11 11.84 12.02
C ALA A 139 22.13 12.17 10.92
N GLY A 140 22.65 11.17 10.22
CA GLY A 140 23.62 11.30 9.13
C GLY A 140 23.00 11.32 7.72
N SER A 141 21.68 11.20 7.57
CA SER A 141 20.99 11.22 6.29
C SER A 141 19.81 12.19 6.31
N ALA A 142 19.89 13.23 5.49
CA ALA A 142 18.81 14.20 5.33
C ALA A 142 17.52 13.54 4.76
N ALA A 143 17.66 12.57 3.86
CA ALA A 143 16.53 11.87 3.26
C ALA A 143 15.80 11.00 4.28
N LEU A 144 16.53 10.21 5.08
CA LEU A 144 15.92 9.36 6.11
C LEU A 144 15.27 10.19 7.22
N SER A 145 15.95 11.24 7.72
CA SER A 145 15.37 12.17 8.70
C SER A 145 14.13 12.87 8.15
N MET A 146 14.10 13.23 6.85
CA MET A 146 12.93 13.85 6.22
C MET A 146 11.76 12.85 6.15
N ALA A 147 12.02 11.60 5.80
CA ALA A 147 10.99 10.56 5.80
C ALA A 147 10.40 10.35 7.22
N GLN A 148 11.26 10.32 8.24
CA GLN A 148 10.84 10.22 9.65
C GLN A 148 10.00 11.43 10.09
N ALA A 149 10.47 12.65 9.78
CA ALA A 149 9.76 13.88 10.12
C ALA A 149 8.40 13.99 9.43
N GLU A 150 8.32 13.71 8.12
CA GLU A 150 7.05 13.75 7.38
C GLU A 150 6.06 12.69 7.88
N ALA A 151 6.51 11.46 8.13
CA ALA A 151 5.66 10.42 8.71
C ALA A 151 5.10 10.87 10.07
N ALA A 152 5.95 11.43 10.93
CA ALA A 152 5.58 11.92 12.26
C ALA A 152 4.58 13.09 12.18
N LEU A 153 4.82 14.09 11.32
CA LEU A 153 3.90 15.22 11.13
C LEU A 153 2.52 14.76 10.64
N ILE A 154 2.49 13.81 9.70
CA ILE A 154 1.24 13.27 9.15
C ILE A 154 0.49 12.45 10.18
N THR A 155 1.18 11.66 11.02
CA THR A 155 0.57 10.87 12.10
C THR A 155 0.22 11.71 13.33
N GLY A 156 0.59 12.98 13.35
CA GLY A 156 0.27 13.93 14.42
C GLY A 156 1.29 13.98 15.55
N ASN A 157 2.43 13.33 15.40
CA ASN A 157 3.52 13.34 16.38
C ASN A 157 4.55 14.46 16.08
N ASP A 158 4.15 15.70 16.32
CA ASP A 158 4.98 16.88 16.03
C ASP A 158 6.29 16.89 16.84
N ASP A 159 6.30 16.31 18.06
CA ASP A 159 7.51 16.22 18.90
C ASP A 159 8.57 15.33 18.27
N LYS A 160 8.16 14.18 17.71
CA LYS A 160 9.04 13.28 16.99
C LYS A 160 9.63 13.94 15.75
N ALA A 161 8.83 14.69 15.00
CA ALA A 161 9.32 15.44 13.84
C ALA A 161 10.39 16.48 14.26
N CYS A 162 10.16 17.20 15.36
CA CYS A 162 11.11 18.16 15.90
C CYS A 162 12.39 17.48 16.42
N GLN A 163 12.29 16.30 17.02
CA GLN A 163 13.47 15.50 17.42
C GLN A 163 14.31 15.09 16.21
N ALA A 164 13.67 14.68 15.10
CA ALA A 164 14.38 14.35 13.86
C ALA A 164 15.15 15.56 13.30
N GLU A 165 14.57 16.77 13.34
CA GLU A 165 15.23 18.01 12.95
C GLU A 165 16.43 18.33 13.84
N GLN A 166 16.28 18.21 15.16
CA GLN A 166 17.33 18.50 16.12
C GLN A 166 18.52 17.52 16.02
N ALA A 167 18.21 16.23 15.78
CA ALA A 167 19.21 15.18 15.66
C ALA A 167 20.03 15.25 14.37
N LEU A 168 19.48 15.88 13.31
CA LEU A 168 20.13 15.96 12.00
C LEU A 168 21.44 16.71 12.05
N THR A 169 22.52 16.11 11.51
CA THR A 169 23.86 16.69 11.47
C THR A 169 24.29 17.23 10.11
N VAL A 170 23.57 16.87 9.04
CA VAL A 170 23.87 17.23 7.65
C VAL A 170 22.77 18.10 7.06
N ASP A 171 23.05 18.89 6.05
CA ASP A 171 22.10 19.69 5.24
C ASP A 171 21.09 20.54 6.03
N ARG A 172 21.42 20.91 7.26
CA ARG A 172 20.55 21.67 8.19
C ARG A 172 20.10 23.04 7.65
N GLY A 173 20.79 23.57 6.64
CA GLY A 173 20.45 24.83 5.97
C GLY A 173 19.45 24.67 4.81
N ALA A 174 19.09 23.46 4.42
CA ALA A 174 18.12 23.27 3.34
C ALA A 174 16.73 23.79 3.76
N ALA A 175 15.98 24.28 2.78
CA ALA A 175 14.69 24.98 3.01
C ALA A 175 13.68 24.16 3.83
N TYR A 176 13.61 22.85 3.61
CA TYR A 176 12.74 21.95 4.37
C TYR A 176 13.08 22.00 5.88
N TRP A 177 14.36 21.88 6.22
CA TRP A 177 14.82 21.85 7.62
C TRP A 177 14.69 23.19 8.32
N LEU A 178 14.94 24.30 7.61
CA LEU A 178 14.69 25.64 8.15
C LEU A 178 13.20 25.86 8.44
N ARG A 179 12.31 25.37 7.56
CA ARG A 179 10.85 25.46 7.76
C ARG A 179 10.38 24.61 8.93
N LEU A 180 10.86 23.39 9.05
CA LEU A 180 10.53 22.52 10.19
C LEU A 180 11.06 23.11 11.50
N ARG A 181 12.29 23.62 11.49
CA ARG A 181 12.90 24.31 12.66
C ARG A 181 12.06 25.50 13.11
N ALA A 182 11.64 26.36 12.19
CA ALA A 182 10.78 27.49 12.53
C ALA A 182 9.45 27.03 13.17
N PHE A 183 8.83 25.98 12.64
CA PHE A 183 7.67 25.35 13.25
C PHE A 183 7.95 24.82 14.66
N CYS A 184 9.06 24.11 14.86
CA CYS A 184 9.44 23.55 16.15
C CYS A 184 9.75 24.63 17.20
N GLN A 185 10.41 25.71 16.81
CA GLN A 185 10.65 26.87 17.67
C GLN A 185 9.34 27.56 18.07
N LEU A 186 8.42 27.76 17.12
CA LEU A 186 7.08 28.29 17.41
C LEU A 186 6.30 27.36 18.36
N LYS A 187 6.38 26.04 18.17
CA LYS A 187 5.77 25.04 19.06
C LYS A 187 6.33 25.14 20.47
N ALA A 188 7.62 25.37 20.62
CA ALA A 188 8.32 25.55 21.89
C ALA A 188 8.11 26.95 22.53
N GLY A 189 7.31 27.84 21.93
CA GLY A 189 7.09 29.20 22.41
C GLY A 189 8.22 30.19 22.14
N GLN A 190 9.22 29.80 21.33
CA GLN A 190 10.38 30.64 20.97
C GLN A 190 10.04 31.51 19.76
N THR A 191 9.10 32.43 19.90
CA THR A 191 8.51 33.18 18.79
C THR A 191 9.54 34.02 18.02
N ASP A 192 10.46 34.69 18.69
CA ASP A 192 11.48 35.51 18.04
C ASP A 192 12.45 34.68 17.21
N ALA A 193 12.89 33.52 17.75
CA ALA A 193 13.73 32.56 17.02
C ALA A 193 12.99 31.97 15.82
N ALA A 194 11.71 31.64 15.98
CA ALA A 194 10.87 31.14 14.91
C ALA A 194 10.69 32.17 13.79
N GLN A 195 10.50 33.45 14.14
CA GLN A 195 10.40 34.56 13.19
C GLN A 195 11.67 34.73 12.36
N LEU A 196 12.84 34.70 13.02
CA LEU A 196 14.13 34.81 12.33
C LEU A 196 14.36 33.60 11.40
N THR A 197 14.12 32.40 11.89
CA THR A 197 14.28 31.18 11.09
C THR A 197 13.29 31.12 9.93
N PHE A 198 12.05 31.61 10.12
CA PHE A 198 11.05 31.74 9.06
C PHE A 198 11.53 32.66 7.94
N GLN A 199 12.13 33.81 8.28
CA GLN A 199 12.70 34.72 7.28
C GLN A 199 13.82 34.07 6.48
N LEU A 200 14.70 33.31 7.14
CA LEU A 200 15.78 32.54 6.48
C LEU A 200 15.22 31.42 5.55
N ALA A 201 14.06 30.85 5.91
CA ALA A 201 13.41 29.80 5.14
C ALA A 201 12.62 30.31 3.93
N GLN A 202 12.44 31.63 3.77
CA GLN A 202 11.75 32.19 2.62
C GLN A 202 12.52 31.95 1.33
N PRO A 203 11.84 31.58 0.24
CA PRO A 203 12.50 31.41 -1.05
C PRO A 203 13.07 32.75 -1.51
N GLN A 204 14.25 32.72 -2.11
CA GLN A 204 14.91 33.89 -2.70
C GLN A 204 14.15 34.42 -3.95
N THR A 205 13.05 33.81 -4.32
CA THR A 205 12.20 34.21 -5.44
C THR A 205 11.14 35.23 -4.99
N PRO A 206 10.86 36.27 -5.78
CA PRO A 206 9.94 37.34 -5.40
C PRO A 206 8.49 36.89 -5.17
N LYS A 207 8.09 35.76 -5.73
CA LYS A 207 6.72 35.19 -5.61
C LYS A 207 6.80 33.68 -5.35
N PRO A 208 6.70 33.24 -4.09
CA PRO A 208 6.57 31.82 -3.79
C PRO A 208 5.28 31.25 -4.39
N VAL A 209 5.35 30.04 -4.92
CA VAL A 209 4.22 29.33 -5.52
C VAL A 209 4.03 27.95 -4.89
N GLY A 210 2.83 27.40 -5.00
CA GLY A 210 2.52 26.05 -4.54
C GLY A 210 2.70 25.86 -3.03
N ALA A 211 3.40 24.79 -2.64
CA ALA A 211 3.60 24.43 -1.23
C ALA A 211 4.38 25.50 -0.44
N ASP A 212 5.27 26.23 -1.10
CA ASP A 212 6.05 27.32 -0.49
C ASP A 212 5.18 28.52 -0.11
N ALA A 213 4.27 28.90 -1.00
CA ALA A 213 3.30 29.97 -0.72
C ALA A 213 2.34 29.56 0.41
N ASP A 214 1.89 28.30 0.43
CA ASP A 214 1.02 27.79 1.48
C ASP A 214 1.72 27.77 2.84
N TYR A 215 2.98 27.32 2.89
CA TYR A 215 3.78 27.37 4.12
C TYR A 215 3.96 28.80 4.62
N ALA A 216 4.35 29.72 3.73
CA ALA A 216 4.57 31.13 4.10
C ALA A 216 3.30 31.77 4.68
N ARG A 217 2.15 31.49 4.08
CA ARG A 217 0.84 31.98 4.55
C ARG A 217 0.49 31.42 5.93
N LEU A 218 0.62 30.10 6.12
CA LEU A 218 0.25 29.44 7.37
C LEU A 218 1.21 29.81 8.50
N MET A 219 2.52 29.78 8.25
CA MET A 219 3.53 30.12 9.26
C MET A 219 3.48 31.60 9.62
N GLY A 220 3.32 32.50 8.63
CA GLY A 220 3.17 33.93 8.85
C GLY A 220 1.94 34.24 9.71
N ALA A 221 0.80 33.60 9.45
CA ALA A 221 -0.38 33.74 10.26
C ALA A 221 -0.20 33.24 11.70
N ALA A 222 0.49 32.09 11.85
CA ALA A 222 0.77 31.52 13.18
C ALA A 222 1.69 32.41 14.03
N LEU A 223 2.64 33.10 13.40
CA LEU A 223 3.52 34.07 14.06
C LEU A 223 2.82 35.39 14.40
N ALA A 224 1.97 35.87 13.51
CA ALA A 224 1.26 37.15 13.67
C ALA A 224 -0.04 37.03 14.48
N GLY A 225 -0.53 35.84 14.79
CA GLY A 225 -1.83 35.62 15.44
C GLY A 225 -3.03 36.06 14.59
N THR A 226 -2.88 36.06 13.26
CA THR A 226 -3.93 36.49 12.31
C THR A 226 -4.65 35.30 11.69
N PRO A 227 -5.91 35.44 11.23
CA PRO A 227 -6.61 34.37 10.53
C PRO A 227 -5.91 33.98 9.23
N PRO A 228 -5.55 32.70 9.06
CA PRO A 228 -4.73 32.26 7.93
C PRO A 228 -5.52 31.88 6.67
N GLY A 229 -6.83 31.90 6.71
CA GLY A 229 -7.70 31.37 5.66
C GLY A 229 -7.83 29.83 5.73
N ALA A 230 -7.84 29.17 4.58
CA ALA A 230 -8.11 27.73 4.50
C ALA A 230 -6.92 26.84 4.97
N ALA A 231 -7.25 25.66 5.48
CA ALA A 231 -6.28 24.60 5.76
C ALA A 231 -5.58 24.11 4.48
N ASN A 232 -4.39 23.54 4.65
CA ASN A 232 -3.62 22.96 3.54
C ASN A 232 -3.08 21.58 3.90
N LEU A 233 -3.36 20.61 3.06
CA LEU A 233 -3.02 19.20 3.23
C LEU A 233 -2.08 18.68 2.12
N LYS A 234 -1.21 19.52 1.58
CA LYS A 234 -0.23 19.10 0.56
C LYS A 234 0.99 18.40 1.17
N THR A 235 1.45 18.85 2.35
CA THR A 235 2.62 18.32 3.05
C THR A 235 2.29 18.09 4.52
N GLY A 236 3.09 17.25 5.20
CA GLY A 236 2.95 17.04 6.64
C GLY A 236 3.12 18.33 7.45
N LEU A 237 4.07 19.18 7.06
CA LEU A 237 4.31 20.46 7.73
C LEU A 237 3.14 21.44 7.59
N ASN A 238 2.56 21.56 6.39
CA ASN A 238 1.37 22.40 6.19
C ASN A 238 0.16 21.87 6.96
N TYR A 239 0.02 20.55 7.06
CA TYR A 239 -1.01 19.91 7.89
C TYR A 239 -0.80 20.20 9.38
N ALA A 240 0.43 20.09 9.90
CA ALA A 240 0.74 20.40 11.28
C ALA A 240 0.45 21.87 11.62
N LEU A 241 0.79 22.81 10.74
CA LEU A 241 0.44 24.22 10.87
C LEU A 241 -1.08 24.43 10.83
N SER A 242 -1.79 23.74 9.91
CA SER A 242 -3.25 23.84 9.81
C SER A 242 -3.94 23.36 11.10
N ARG A 243 -3.47 22.25 11.70
CA ARG A 243 -3.97 21.77 13.00
C ARG A 243 -3.69 22.75 14.13
N ARG A 244 -2.47 23.30 14.19
CA ARG A 244 -2.08 24.29 15.21
C ARG A 244 -2.95 25.54 15.14
N LEU A 245 -3.38 25.94 13.96
CA LEU A 245 -4.23 27.10 13.72
C LEU A 245 -5.73 26.75 13.82
N ASN A 246 -6.09 25.54 14.22
CA ASN A 246 -7.47 25.05 14.33
C ASN A 246 -8.29 25.22 13.04
N LEU A 247 -7.67 25.03 11.87
CA LEU A 247 -8.35 25.16 10.59
C LEU A 247 -9.17 23.90 10.24
N ASP A 248 -10.17 24.06 9.38
CA ASP A 248 -10.99 22.95 8.89
C ASP A 248 -10.19 22.04 7.94
N VAL A 249 -9.56 21.02 8.52
CA VAL A 249 -8.79 20.01 7.79
C VAL A 249 -9.69 19.00 7.06
N GLN A 250 -10.93 18.82 7.50
CA GLN A 250 -11.88 17.90 6.86
C GLN A 250 -12.28 18.41 5.47
N SER A 251 -12.71 19.65 5.36
CA SER A 251 -13.00 20.26 4.06
C SER A 251 -11.78 20.31 3.15
N ALA A 252 -10.58 20.56 3.71
CA ALA A 252 -9.35 20.57 2.93
C ALA A 252 -8.97 19.18 2.41
N ALA A 253 -9.31 18.10 3.12
CA ALA A 253 -9.06 16.73 2.68
C ALA A 253 -9.87 16.33 1.43
N ALA A 254 -11.03 16.95 1.22
CA ALA A 254 -11.85 16.72 0.03
C ALA A 254 -11.23 17.30 -1.26
N LEU A 255 -10.29 18.23 -1.14
CA LEU A 255 -9.64 18.85 -2.29
C LEU A 255 -8.73 17.88 -3.05
N ALA A 256 -8.70 18.01 -4.39
CA ALA A 256 -7.81 17.21 -5.23
C ALA A 256 -6.32 17.42 -4.91
N THR A 257 -5.96 18.59 -4.35
CA THR A 257 -4.59 18.97 -4.00
C THR A 257 -4.11 18.37 -2.67
N ALA A 258 -4.98 17.77 -1.86
CA ALA A 258 -4.58 17.10 -0.63
C ALA A 258 -3.80 15.81 -0.93
N SER A 259 -2.73 15.56 -0.16
CA SER A 259 -1.92 14.35 -0.33
C SER A 259 -2.73 13.08 0.01
N PRO A 260 -2.49 11.94 -0.67
CA PRO A 260 -3.18 10.68 -0.38
C PRO A 260 -3.04 10.24 1.08
N ALA A 261 -1.87 10.46 1.68
CA ALA A 261 -1.61 10.15 3.09
C ALA A 261 -2.51 10.96 4.01
N LEU A 262 -2.58 12.27 3.80
CA LEU A 262 -3.37 13.18 4.64
C LEU A 262 -4.86 12.97 4.45
N LYS A 263 -5.32 12.68 3.23
CA LYS A 263 -6.72 12.27 2.99
C LYS A 263 -7.11 11.09 3.87
N ARG A 264 -6.26 10.07 3.98
CA ARG A 264 -6.54 8.88 4.80
C ARG A 264 -6.50 9.16 6.30
N VAL A 265 -5.59 10.00 6.75
CA VAL A 265 -5.46 10.34 8.19
C VAL A 265 -6.62 11.19 8.67
N VAL A 266 -7.07 12.12 7.81
CA VAL A 266 -8.15 13.07 8.11
C VAL A 266 -9.53 12.48 7.79
N ALA A 267 -9.61 11.41 6.97
CA ALA A 267 -10.88 10.78 6.64
C ALA A 267 -11.67 10.45 7.92
N PRO A 268 -12.97 10.79 7.98
CA PRO A 268 -13.81 10.36 9.07
C PRO A 268 -13.78 8.82 9.16
N PRO A 269 -13.92 8.24 10.35
CA PRO A 269 -14.14 6.81 10.46
C PRO A 269 -15.32 6.42 9.54
N PRO A 270 -15.29 5.21 8.93
CA PRO A 270 -16.43 4.73 8.16
C PRO A 270 -17.69 4.99 8.99
N ALA A 271 -18.68 5.66 8.41
CA ALA A 271 -19.94 5.84 9.10
C ALA A 271 -20.37 4.45 9.57
N GLU A 272 -20.56 4.27 10.87
CA GLU A 272 -21.33 3.13 11.35
C GLU A 272 -22.59 3.16 10.51
N ILE A 273 -22.97 2.02 9.96
CA ILE A 273 -24.17 1.87 9.14
C ILE A 273 -25.29 2.33 10.08
N ALA A 274 -25.56 3.62 10.09
CA ALA A 274 -26.79 4.13 10.67
C ALA A 274 -27.84 3.33 9.95
N ASP A 275 -28.64 2.60 10.70
CA ASP A 275 -29.76 1.83 10.24
C ASP A 275 -30.26 2.49 8.95
N ILE A 276 -29.95 1.86 7.79
CA ILE A 276 -30.37 2.39 6.48
C ILE A 276 -31.86 2.16 6.52
N GLY A 277 -32.50 3.11 7.20
CA GLY A 277 -33.87 2.99 7.68
C GLY A 277 -34.79 2.78 6.50
N HIS A 278 -35.51 1.73 6.55
CA HIS A 278 -36.80 1.41 5.96
C HIS A 278 -37.10 1.82 4.49
N ASP A 279 -36.36 2.72 3.83
CA ASP A 279 -36.57 3.11 2.43
C ASP A 279 -35.37 2.73 1.54
N LEU A 280 -35.24 1.45 1.25
CA LEU A 280 -34.24 0.92 0.33
C LEU A 280 -34.38 1.49 -1.10
N THR A 281 -35.59 1.92 -1.49
CA THR A 281 -35.83 2.49 -2.81
C THR A 281 -35.17 3.89 -2.94
N ALA A 282 -35.29 4.71 -1.90
CA ALA A 282 -34.64 6.02 -1.87
C ALA A 282 -33.12 5.88 -1.80
N ALA A 283 -32.60 4.90 -1.03
CA ALA A 283 -31.18 4.59 -0.95
C ALA A 283 -30.63 4.15 -2.32
N GLU A 284 -31.32 3.26 -3.02
CA GLU A 284 -30.96 2.83 -4.37
C GLU A 284 -30.89 4.00 -5.34
N ALA A 285 -31.91 4.85 -5.37
CA ALA A 285 -31.96 6.02 -6.27
C ALA A 285 -30.79 6.98 -5.99
N SER A 286 -30.46 7.22 -4.73
CA SER A 286 -29.33 8.06 -4.31
C SER A 286 -27.99 7.45 -4.74
N ASP A 287 -27.78 6.16 -4.50
CA ASP A 287 -26.55 5.46 -4.88
C ASP A 287 -26.34 5.44 -6.39
N LEU A 288 -27.39 5.14 -7.16
CA LEU A 288 -27.33 5.16 -8.62
C LEU A 288 -27.00 6.55 -9.15
N ALA A 289 -27.58 7.60 -8.58
CA ALA A 289 -27.25 8.97 -8.94
C ALA A 289 -25.78 9.29 -8.67
N PHE A 290 -25.28 8.89 -7.50
CA PHE A 290 -23.88 9.13 -7.08
C PHE A 290 -22.88 8.33 -7.95
N LEU A 291 -23.14 7.05 -8.20
CA LEU A 291 -22.31 6.19 -9.06
C LEU A 291 -22.25 6.70 -10.51
N ARG A 292 -23.37 7.20 -11.07
CA ARG A 292 -23.45 7.77 -12.42
C ARG A 292 -22.73 9.10 -12.58
N GLN A 293 -22.52 9.85 -11.49
CA GLN A 293 -21.74 11.09 -11.50
C GLN A 293 -20.24 10.82 -11.66
N ALA A 294 -19.75 9.66 -11.32
CA ALA A 294 -18.35 9.28 -11.45
C ALA A 294 -17.93 9.20 -12.93
N LYS A 295 -17.06 10.10 -13.37
CA LYS A 295 -16.58 10.18 -14.78
C LYS A 295 -15.26 9.45 -15.00
N THR A 296 -14.62 8.97 -13.95
CA THR A 296 -13.35 8.25 -13.99
C THR A 296 -13.42 7.01 -13.12
N LEU A 297 -12.62 6.00 -13.43
CA LEU A 297 -12.57 4.77 -12.63
C LEU A 297 -12.20 5.03 -11.16
N PRO A 298 -11.20 5.85 -10.81
CA PRO A 298 -10.93 6.15 -9.40
C PRO A 298 -12.13 6.78 -8.68
N ALA A 299 -12.82 7.73 -9.31
CA ALA A 299 -14.03 8.34 -8.74
C ALA A 299 -15.16 7.32 -8.56
N PHE A 300 -15.31 6.38 -9.50
CA PHE A 300 -16.27 5.29 -9.39
C PHE A 300 -15.96 4.34 -8.23
N ILE A 301 -14.69 3.98 -8.03
CA ILE A 301 -14.27 3.13 -6.91
C ILE A 301 -14.54 3.83 -5.57
N GLU A 302 -14.33 5.14 -5.48
CA GLU A 302 -14.63 5.90 -4.27
C GLU A 302 -16.15 6.00 -4.01
N ALA A 303 -16.94 6.28 -5.04
CA ALA A 303 -18.40 6.28 -4.96
C ALA A 303 -18.93 4.89 -4.54
N ALA A 304 -18.40 3.83 -5.14
CA ALA A 304 -18.78 2.45 -4.82
C ALA A 304 -18.49 2.09 -3.35
N ARG A 305 -17.36 2.53 -2.82
CA ARG A 305 -17.03 2.32 -1.40
C ARG A 305 -17.98 3.08 -0.46
N ALA A 306 -18.36 4.28 -0.83
CA ALA A 306 -19.32 5.06 -0.05
C ALA A 306 -20.72 4.44 -0.07
N SER A 307 -21.14 3.84 -1.21
CA SER A 307 -22.42 3.16 -1.37
C SER A 307 -22.41 1.69 -0.93
N ALA A 308 -21.28 1.12 -0.54
CA ALA A 308 -21.17 -0.30 -0.22
C ALA A 308 -22.16 -0.80 0.83
N PRO A 309 -22.42 -0.08 1.94
CA PRO A 309 -23.38 -0.53 2.95
C PRO A 309 -24.81 -0.64 2.43
N SER A 310 -25.27 0.35 1.67
CA SER A 310 -26.62 0.33 1.09
C SER A 310 -26.75 -0.72 -0.01
N ILE A 311 -25.72 -0.90 -0.85
CA ILE A 311 -25.71 -1.97 -1.87
C ILE A 311 -25.77 -3.35 -1.21
N ALA A 312 -25.06 -3.57 -0.11
CA ALA A 312 -25.13 -4.83 0.65
C ALA A 312 -26.55 -5.07 1.22
N ALA A 313 -27.20 -4.02 1.76
CA ALA A 313 -28.59 -4.10 2.23
C ALA A 313 -29.56 -4.42 1.09
N LEU A 314 -29.44 -3.78 -0.08
CA LEU A 314 -30.20 -4.06 -1.28
C LEU A 314 -29.99 -5.51 -1.79
N ALA A 315 -28.72 -5.96 -1.78
CA ALA A 315 -28.38 -7.33 -2.14
C ALA A 315 -29.06 -8.34 -1.21
N LYS A 316 -29.12 -8.08 0.07
CA LYS A 316 -29.76 -8.93 1.08
C LYS A 316 -31.30 -8.92 1.00
N ALA A 317 -31.90 -7.76 0.75
CA ALA A 317 -33.36 -7.60 0.75
C ALA A 317 -34.05 -8.37 -0.37
N GLY A 318 -33.40 -8.63 -1.50
CA GLY A 318 -33.92 -9.52 -2.55
C GLY A 318 -34.96 -8.92 -3.49
N GLY A 319 -35.29 -7.63 -3.37
CA GLY A 319 -36.25 -6.93 -4.23
C GLY A 319 -35.73 -6.65 -5.65
N PRO A 320 -36.60 -6.18 -6.57
CA PRO A 320 -36.20 -5.73 -7.90
C PRO A 320 -35.31 -4.50 -7.79
N LEU A 321 -34.29 -4.41 -8.67
CA LEU A 321 -33.35 -3.32 -8.73
C LEU A 321 -33.48 -2.53 -10.04
N GLN A 322 -33.31 -1.21 -9.99
CA GLN A 322 -33.39 -0.32 -11.16
C GLN A 322 -32.21 -0.51 -12.13
N ASP A 323 -31.01 -0.68 -11.60
CA ASP A 323 -29.80 -0.89 -12.40
C ASP A 323 -28.88 -1.92 -11.71
N PRO A 324 -29.28 -3.20 -11.77
CA PRO A 324 -28.58 -4.25 -11.04
C PRO A 324 -27.14 -4.47 -11.56
N VAL A 325 -26.86 -4.20 -12.83
CA VAL A 325 -25.51 -4.34 -13.40
C VAL A 325 -24.56 -3.28 -12.83
N LEU A 326 -25.02 -2.02 -12.73
CA LEU A 326 -24.22 -0.95 -12.13
C LEU A 326 -23.97 -1.20 -10.64
N LEU A 327 -25.01 -1.64 -9.89
CA LEU A 327 -24.89 -1.95 -8.46
C LEU A 327 -23.95 -3.15 -8.21
N ALA A 328 -24.04 -4.23 -9.01
CA ALA A 328 -23.13 -5.36 -8.90
C ALA A 328 -21.69 -4.98 -9.23
N ARG A 329 -21.47 -4.13 -10.25
CA ARG A 329 -20.14 -3.57 -10.55
C ARG A 329 -19.60 -2.71 -9.42
N ALA A 330 -20.46 -1.90 -8.79
CA ALA A 330 -20.08 -1.09 -7.63
C ALA A 330 -19.73 -1.98 -6.42
N ALA A 331 -20.49 -3.04 -6.17
CA ALA A 331 -20.17 -4.01 -5.12
C ALA A 331 -18.76 -4.61 -5.33
N VAL A 332 -18.42 -5.07 -6.55
CA VAL A 332 -17.07 -5.55 -6.84
C VAL A 332 -16.00 -4.45 -6.64
N ALA A 333 -16.28 -3.23 -7.09
CA ALA A 333 -15.36 -2.11 -6.95
C ALA A 333 -15.09 -1.73 -5.48
N ALA A 334 -16.09 -1.94 -4.63
CA ALA A 334 -15.97 -1.79 -3.16
C ALA A 334 -15.27 -2.98 -2.48
N GLY A 335 -15.11 -4.12 -3.18
CA GLY A 335 -14.54 -5.35 -2.65
C GLY A 335 -15.58 -6.35 -2.11
N ASP A 336 -16.86 -6.05 -2.24
CA ASP A 336 -17.99 -6.91 -1.80
C ASP A 336 -18.45 -7.83 -2.94
N VAL A 337 -17.70 -8.91 -3.11
CA VAL A 337 -17.99 -9.91 -4.16
C VAL A 337 -19.27 -10.70 -3.85
N GLU A 338 -19.59 -10.88 -2.58
CA GLU A 338 -20.80 -11.63 -2.16
C GLU A 338 -22.07 -10.90 -2.58
N SER A 339 -22.18 -9.61 -2.31
CA SER A 339 -23.30 -8.79 -2.76
C SER A 339 -23.39 -8.75 -4.28
N ALA A 340 -22.26 -8.67 -4.99
CA ALA A 340 -22.23 -8.71 -6.45
C ALA A 340 -22.79 -10.04 -6.99
N GLN A 341 -22.39 -11.18 -6.41
CA GLN A 341 -22.90 -12.50 -6.77
C GLN A 341 -24.40 -12.64 -6.47
N ALA A 342 -24.84 -12.15 -5.30
CA ALA A 342 -26.24 -12.17 -4.91
C ALA A 342 -27.12 -11.36 -5.89
N ILE A 343 -26.67 -10.17 -6.30
CA ILE A 343 -27.36 -9.35 -7.30
C ILE A 343 -27.36 -10.07 -8.65
N ARG A 344 -26.19 -10.57 -9.11
CA ARG A 344 -26.07 -11.26 -10.40
C ARG A 344 -26.93 -12.53 -10.48
N GLY A 345 -27.01 -13.31 -9.41
CA GLY A 345 -27.81 -14.55 -9.35
C GLY A 345 -29.29 -14.35 -9.53
N ARG A 346 -29.81 -13.14 -9.38
CA ARG A 346 -31.22 -12.78 -9.62
C ARG A 346 -31.52 -12.42 -11.07
N LEU A 347 -30.47 -12.16 -11.88
CA LEU A 347 -30.60 -11.77 -13.27
C LEU A 347 -30.77 -13.02 -14.13
N THR A 348 -31.98 -13.58 -14.13
CA THR A 348 -32.32 -14.82 -14.85
C THR A 348 -32.78 -14.60 -16.31
N GLN A 349 -32.94 -13.34 -16.72
CA GLN A 349 -33.44 -13.00 -18.06
C GLN A 349 -32.29 -12.51 -18.95
N ASP A 350 -32.29 -12.90 -20.19
CA ASP A 350 -31.34 -12.48 -21.22
C ASP A 350 -31.48 -10.98 -21.58
N VAL A 351 -32.59 -10.36 -21.23
CA VAL A 351 -32.85 -8.94 -21.47
C VAL A 351 -33.10 -8.21 -20.15
N ILE A 352 -32.13 -7.43 -19.75
CA ILE A 352 -32.20 -6.55 -18.58
C ILE A 352 -32.30 -5.11 -19.09
N PRO A 353 -33.30 -4.32 -18.65
CA PRO A 353 -33.42 -2.92 -19.06
C PRO A 353 -32.07 -2.16 -18.81
N GLY A 354 -31.55 -1.55 -19.88
CA GLY A 354 -30.30 -0.74 -19.79
C GLY A 354 -29.00 -1.52 -19.84
N ALA A 355 -29.00 -2.86 -19.96
CA ALA A 355 -27.79 -3.68 -20.07
C ALA A 355 -27.82 -4.56 -21.32
N THR A 356 -26.69 -4.69 -21.99
CA THR A 356 -26.50 -5.61 -23.10
C THR A 356 -26.06 -6.99 -22.60
N ALA A 357 -26.20 -8.01 -23.43
CA ALA A 357 -25.66 -9.33 -23.15
C ALA A 357 -24.14 -9.32 -23.03
N THR A 358 -23.45 -8.35 -23.62
CA THR A 358 -22.01 -8.12 -23.45
C THR A 358 -21.70 -7.55 -22.06
N ASP A 359 -22.52 -6.63 -21.54
CA ASP A 359 -22.35 -6.08 -20.19
C ASP A 359 -22.49 -7.17 -19.12
N LEU A 360 -23.42 -8.11 -19.31
CA LEU A 360 -23.58 -9.27 -18.44
C LEU A 360 -22.37 -10.21 -18.49
N ALA A 361 -21.86 -10.49 -19.68
CA ALA A 361 -20.66 -11.33 -19.82
C ALA A 361 -19.40 -10.68 -19.17
N ILE A 362 -19.28 -9.36 -19.29
CA ILE A 362 -18.21 -8.61 -18.62
C ILE A 362 -18.43 -8.62 -17.08
N LEU A 363 -19.67 -8.50 -16.61
CA LEU A 363 -19.99 -8.61 -15.18
C LEU A 363 -19.63 -10.00 -14.63
N ASP A 364 -19.95 -11.07 -15.35
CA ASP A 364 -19.59 -12.44 -14.98
C ASP A 364 -18.07 -12.61 -14.90
N ALA A 365 -17.33 -12.06 -15.87
CA ALA A 365 -15.87 -12.05 -15.85
C ALA A 365 -15.31 -11.25 -14.66
N LEU A 366 -15.91 -10.10 -14.36
CA LEU A 366 -15.52 -9.24 -13.25
C LEU A 366 -15.70 -9.96 -11.90
N ILE A 367 -16.86 -10.59 -11.68
CA ILE A 367 -17.14 -11.36 -10.46
C ILE A 367 -16.20 -12.57 -10.38
N GLY A 368 -15.99 -13.28 -11.48
CA GLY A 368 -15.08 -14.43 -11.56
C GLY A 368 -13.64 -14.03 -11.22
N ALA A 369 -13.13 -12.94 -11.81
CA ALA A 369 -11.80 -12.41 -11.52
C ALA A 369 -11.67 -11.99 -10.04
N ALA A 370 -12.65 -11.29 -9.50
CA ALA A 370 -12.66 -10.82 -8.11
C ALA A 370 -12.70 -11.98 -7.10
N SER A 371 -13.51 -13.03 -7.38
CA SER A 371 -13.58 -14.24 -6.55
C SER A 371 -12.37 -15.17 -6.70
N GLY A 372 -11.48 -14.90 -7.67
CA GLY A 372 -10.32 -15.74 -7.96
C GLY A 372 -10.64 -17.04 -8.70
N LYS A 373 -11.81 -17.11 -9.36
CA LYS A 373 -12.26 -18.26 -10.14
C LYS A 373 -12.46 -17.86 -11.59
N VAL A 374 -11.63 -18.37 -12.49
CA VAL A 374 -11.84 -18.21 -13.93
C VAL A 374 -12.73 -19.35 -14.43
N ASP A 375 -13.95 -18.99 -14.82
CA ASP A 375 -14.87 -19.94 -15.43
C ASP A 375 -14.61 -19.99 -16.95
N ASN A 376 -14.35 -21.21 -17.46
CA ASN A 376 -14.10 -21.43 -18.88
C ASN A 376 -15.31 -21.08 -19.76
N GLN A 377 -16.53 -21.29 -19.25
CA GLN A 377 -17.75 -20.92 -19.97
C GLN A 377 -17.89 -19.40 -20.10
N VAL A 378 -17.58 -18.66 -19.03
CA VAL A 378 -17.54 -17.18 -19.07
C VAL A 378 -16.51 -16.70 -20.09
N LEU A 379 -15.33 -17.32 -20.10
CA LEU A 379 -14.27 -16.99 -21.06
C LEU A 379 -14.72 -17.26 -22.50
N SER A 380 -15.30 -18.44 -22.80
CA SER A 380 -15.80 -18.79 -24.13
C SER A 380 -16.94 -17.86 -24.57
N ASN A 381 -17.82 -17.47 -23.66
CA ASN A 381 -18.91 -16.52 -23.94
C ASN A 381 -18.34 -15.13 -24.31
N LEU A 382 -17.34 -14.63 -23.59
CA LEU A 382 -16.66 -13.38 -23.94
C LEU A 382 -15.98 -13.46 -25.31
N VAL A 383 -15.33 -14.58 -25.63
CA VAL A 383 -14.66 -14.77 -26.91
C VAL A 383 -15.66 -14.74 -28.04
N SER A 384 -16.79 -15.43 -27.91
CA SER A 384 -17.86 -15.41 -28.92
C SER A 384 -18.42 -14.00 -29.14
N ARG A 385 -18.64 -13.22 -28.08
CA ARG A 385 -19.09 -11.82 -28.16
C ARG A 385 -18.04 -10.88 -28.71
N GLY A 386 -16.77 -11.25 -28.60
CA GLY A 386 -15.63 -10.52 -29.18
C GLY A 386 -15.70 -10.35 -30.70
N ALA A 387 -16.47 -11.18 -31.38
CA ALA A 387 -16.69 -11.03 -32.82
C ALA A 387 -17.31 -9.65 -33.19
N THR A 388 -18.11 -9.07 -32.30
CA THR A 388 -18.83 -7.81 -32.55
C THR A 388 -18.51 -6.69 -31.56
N ALA A 389 -17.88 -7.00 -30.42
CA ALA A 389 -17.64 -6.05 -29.33
C ALA A 389 -16.18 -6.01 -28.89
N LYS A 390 -15.49 -4.89 -29.13
CA LYS A 390 -14.09 -4.67 -28.67
C LYS A 390 -13.94 -4.77 -27.15
N SER A 391 -14.95 -4.35 -26.36
CA SER A 391 -14.96 -4.50 -24.91
C SER A 391 -14.96 -5.97 -24.47
N ALA A 392 -15.67 -6.85 -25.18
CA ALA A 392 -15.63 -8.29 -24.91
C ALA A 392 -14.25 -8.90 -25.28
N GLN A 393 -13.62 -8.47 -26.40
CA GLN A 393 -12.26 -8.87 -26.72
C GLN A 393 -11.28 -8.48 -25.59
N ALA A 394 -11.34 -7.22 -25.13
CA ALA A 394 -10.48 -6.75 -24.07
C ALA A 394 -10.74 -7.50 -22.75
N ALA A 395 -12.01 -7.77 -22.41
CA ALA A 395 -12.37 -8.55 -21.23
C ALA A 395 -11.85 -9.99 -21.32
N ALA A 396 -11.99 -10.66 -22.46
CA ALA A 396 -11.51 -12.01 -22.67
C ALA A 396 -9.98 -12.10 -22.53
N VAL A 397 -9.23 -11.15 -23.13
CA VAL A 397 -7.76 -11.10 -23.03
C VAL A 397 -7.31 -10.86 -21.59
N MET A 398 -7.97 -9.97 -20.85
CA MET A 398 -7.64 -9.73 -19.43
C MET A 398 -8.01 -10.93 -18.57
N LEU A 399 -9.19 -11.55 -18.74
CA LEU A 399 -9.60 -12.69 -17.95
C LEU A 399 -8.70 -13.91 -18.19
N SER A 400 -8.33 -14.18 -19.45
CA SER A 400 -7.44 -15.30 -19.81
C SER A 400 -6.04 -15.20 -19.16
N SER A 401 -5.60 -14.00 -18.80
CA SER A 401 -4.31 -13.80 -18.13
C SER A 401 -4.27 -14.38 -16.70
N LEU A 402 -5.42 -14.60 -16.08
CA LEU A 402 -5.53 -15.25 -14.76
C LEU A 402 -5.55 -16.78 -14.85
N GLY A 403 -5.64 -17.35 -16.02
CA GLY A 403 -5.77 -18.78 -16.31
C GLY A 403 -7.05 -19.08 -17.06
N GLY A 404 -7.45 -20.37 -17.06
CA GLY A 404 -8.58 -20.85 -17.82
C GLY A 404 -8.16 -21.57 -19.08
N THR A 405 -9.00 -22.43 -19.57
CA THR A 405 -8.79 -23.25 -20.78
C THR A 405 -9.84 -22.88 -21.83
N MET A 406 -9.44 -22.90 -23.08
CA MET A 406 -10.29 -22.70 -24.25
C MET A 406 -10.26 -23.98 -25.10
N ASP A 407 -11.40 -24.36 -25.66
CA ASP A 407 -11.45 -25.38 -26.71
C ASP A 407 -10.82 -24.88 -28.02
N ALA A 408 -10.74 -25.73 -29.03
CA ALA A 408 -10.09 -25.41 -30.30
C ALA A 408 -10.77 -24.23 -31.04
N ASP A 409 -12.10 -24.23 -31.06
CA ASP A 409 -12.88 -23.22 -31.77
C ASP A 409 -12.78 -21.86 -31.07
N THR A 410 -12.90 -21.86 -29.74
CA THR A 410 -12.70 -20.65 -28.91
C THR A 410 -11.30 -20.09 -29.11
N ARG A 411 -10.23 -20.92 -29.14
CA ARG A 411 -8.87 -20.45 -29.41
C ARG A 411 -8.73 -19.82 -30.79
N THR A 412 -9.39 -20.40 -31.81
CA THR A 412 -9.37 -19.85 -33.16
C THR A 412 -9.99 -18.47 -33.23
N GLN A 413 -11.13 -18.28 -32.58
CA GLN A 413 -11.79 -16.97 -32.48
C GLN A 413 -10.95 -15.97 -31.66
N PHE A 414 -10.39 -16.40 -30.55
CA PHE A 414 -9.55 -15.57 -29.71
C PHE A 414 -8.28 -15.10 -30.46
N ALA A 415 -7.67 -15.96 -31.29
CA ALA A 415 -6.50 -15.62 -32.08
C ALA A 415 -6.76 -14.53 -33.12
N ALA A 416 -8.02 -14.34 -33.51
CA ALA A 416 -8.43 -13.29 -34.47
C ALA A 416 -8.64 -11.92 -33.81
N PHE A 417 -8.45 -11.78 -32.50
CA PHE A 417 -8.68 -10.51 -31.81
C PHE A 417 -7.64 -9.47 -32.18
N ASP A 418 -8.11 -8.26 -32.41
CA ASP A 418 -7.28 -7.09 -32.65
C ASP A 418 -7.65 -5.96 -31.67
N LEU A 419 -6.85 -5.78 -30.65
CA LEU A 419 -6.97 -4.72 -29.65
C LEU A 419 -6.01 -3.55 -29.91
N GLY A 420 -5.40 -3.52 -31.09
CA GLY A 420 -4.41 -2.51 -31.44
C GLY A 420 -3.02 -2.78 -30.87
N ARG A 421 -2.14 -1.78 -30.98
CA ARG A 421 -0.76 -1.91 -30.55
C ARG A 421 -0.63 -1.69 -29.04
N PRO A 422 0.21 -2.49 -28.35
CA PRO A 422 0.59 -2.22 -26.96
C PRO A 422 1.11 -0.78 -26.80
N ALA A 423 0.73 -0.13 -25.73
CA ALA A 423 1.18 1.24 -25.40
C ALA A 423 2.43 1.25 -24.51
N ALA A 424 2.62 0.20 -23.72
CA ALA A 424 3.75 0.08 -22.82
C ALA A 424 5.06 -0.27 -23.56
N SER A 425 6.20 0.06 -22.94
CA SER A 425 7.52 -0.34 -23.46
C SER A 425 7.64 -1.86 -23.59
N ALA A 426 7.75 -2.37 -24.80
CA ALA A 426 7.87 -3.81 -25.06
C ALA A 426 9.05 -4.44 -24.32
N ALA A 427 10.21 -3.76 -24.26
CA ALA A 427 11.38 -4.23 -23.53
C ALA A 427 11.12 -4.37 -22.02
N ARG A 428 10.45 -3.39 -21.40
CA ARG A 428 10.11 -3.47 -19.96
C ARG A 428 9.06 -4.53 -19.68
N VAL A 429 8.06 -4.70 -20.55
CA VAL A 429 7.08 -5.80 -20.41
C VAL A 429 7.78 -7.15 -20.50
N GLN A 430 8.74 -7.32 -21.44
CA GLN A 430 9.54 -8.53 -21.52
C GLN A 430 10.34 -8.77 -20.22
N LEU A 431 10.96 -7.74 -19.65
CA LEU A 431 11.67 -7.89 -18.36
C LEU A 431 10.73 -8.32 -17.21
N VAL A 432 9.49 -7.83 -17.18
CA VAL A 432 8.47 -8.30 -16.21
C VAL A 432 8.21 -9.79 -16.40
N GLU A 433 8.04 -10.24 -17.65
CA GLU A 433 7.77 -11.65 -18.00
C GLU A 433 8.97 -12.54 -17.66
N ASP A 434 10.20 -12.09 -17.92
CA ASP A 434 11.44 -12.78 -17.60
C ASP A 434 11.64 -12.91 -16.08
N ALA A 435 11.43 -11.83 -15.33
CA ALA A 435 11.48 -11.85 -13.87
C ALA A 435 10.43 -12.80 -13.28
N ALA A 436 9.23 -12.82 -13.84
CA ALA A 436 8.16 -13.73 -13.45
C ALA A 436 8.50 -15.20 -13.76
N GLY A 437 9.08 -15.46 -14.92
CA GLY A 437 9.56 -16.79 -15.32
C GLY A 437 10.60 -17.34 -14.35
N ALA A 438 11.51 -16.48 -13.90
CA ALA A 438 12.56 -16.78 -12.93
C ALA A 438 12.08 -16.73 -11.46
N LYS A 439 10.78 -16.50 -11.20
CA LYS A 439 10.20 -16.36 -9.84
C LYS A 439 10.79 -15.25 -9.00
N ARG A 440 11.37 -14.21 -9.61
CA ARG A 440 11.88 -13.01 -8.95
C ARG A 440 10.70 -12.06 -8.64
N LYS A 441 10.00 -12.34 -7.54
CA LYS A 441 8.74 -11.67 -7.16
C LYS A 441 8.88 -10.14 -7.07
N GLY A 442 9.88 -9.67 -6.30
CA GLY A 442 10.13 -8.25 -6.08
C GLY A 442 10.50 -7.52 -7.36
N GLU A 443 11.36 -8.12 -8.19
CA GLU A 443 11.74 -7.55 -9.47
C GLU A 443 10.56 -7.44 -10.45
N ALA A 444 9.74 -8.49 -10.57
CA ALA A 444 8.54 -8.48 -11.38
C ALA A 444 7.56 -7.39 -10.92
N ALA A 445 7.37 -7.25 -9.60
CA ALA A 445 6.52 -6.21 -9.03
C ALA A 445 7.06 -4.80 -9.32
N LEU A 446 8.36 -4.53 -9.10
CA LEU A 446 8.96 -3.22 -9.36
C LEU A 446 8.88 -2.83 -10.83
N LEU A 447 9.19 -3.76 -11.74
CA LEU A 447 9.08 -3.51 -13.18
C LEU A 447 7.62 -3.24 -13.61
N ALA A 448 6.66 -3.99 -13.07
CA ALA A 448 5.23 -3.73 -13.29
C ALA A 448 4.82 -2.34 -12.78
N LEU A 449 5.30 -1.93 -11.61
CA LEU A 449 5.09 -0.60 -11.05
C LEU A 449 5.73 0.50 -11.90
N SER A 450 6.92 0.26 -12.47
CA SER A 450 7.56 1.19 -13.41
C SER A 450 6.69 1.44 -14.65
N LEU A 451 6.10 0.38 -15.23
CA LEU A 451 5.16 0.50 -16.35
C LEU A 451 3.89 1.27 -15.93
N ALA A 452 3.38 0.99 -14.74
CA ALA A 452 2.18 1.65 -14.21
C ALA A 452 2.41 3.14 -13.95
N LEU A 453 3.60 3.56 -13.50
CA LEU A 453 3.98 4.96 -13.33
C LEU A 453 3.97 5.72 -14.67
N ASP A 454 4.35 5.08 -15.77
CA ASP A 454 4.29 5.71 -17.09
C ASP A 454 2.85 5.83 -17.59
N ALA A 455 2.00 4.83 -17.31
CA ALA A 455 0.59 4.85 -17.66
C ALA A 455 -0.24 5.83 -16.82
N GLY A 456 0.19 6.11 -15.58
CA GLY A 456 -0.48 7.03 -14.66
C GLY A 456 -1.81 6.52 -14.12
N ALA A 457 -2.67 7.44 -13.68
CA ALA A 457 -3.96 7.13 -13.05
C ALA A 457 -4.94 6.26 -13.88
N PRO A 458 -5.01 6.37 -15.22
CA PRO A 458 -5.85 5.49 -16.01
C PRO A 458 -5.39 4.02 -16.00
N GLY A 459 -4.12 3.78 -15.67
CA GLY A 459 -3.51 2.45 -15.70
C GLY A 459 -3.15 1.97 -17.10
N LEU A 460 -2.67 0.74 -17.18
CA LEU A 460 -2.22 0.11 -18.43
C LEU A 460 -3.39 -0.17 -19.38
N ALA A 461 -3.12 -0.12 -20.68
CA ALA A 461 -4.06 -0.57 -21.72
C ALA A 461 -4.38 -2.08 -21.57
N PRO A 462 -5.53 -2.57 -22.08
CA PRO A 462 -5.98 -3.94 -21.82
C PRO A 462 -4.95 -5.04 -22.17
N VAL A 463 -4.24 -4.91 -23.29
CA VAL A 463 -3.23 -5.90 -23.71
C VAL A 463 -2.02 -5.91 -22.76
N ASP A 464 -1.49 -4.72 -22.45
CA ASP A 464 -0.36 -4.59 -21.53
C ASP A 464 -0.73 -5.02 -20.12
N ARG A 465 -1.96 -4.70 -19.70
CA ARG A 465 -2.54 -5.10 -18.42
C ARG A 465 -2.63 -6.62 -18.30
N ALA A 466 -3.10 -7.30 -19.33
CA ALA A 466 -3.18 -8.76 -19.37
C ALA A 466 -1.79 -9.41 -19.26
N ARG A 467 -0.79 -8.90 -20.00
CA ARG A 467 0.59 -9.40 -19.94
C ARG A 467 1.19 -9.22 -18.54
N VAL A 468 1.02 -8.04 -17.96
CA VAL A 468 1.51 -7.74 -16.60
C VAL A 468 0.79 -8.60 -15.56
N ALA A 469 -0.54 -8.75 -15.64
CA ALA A 469 -1.30 -9.60 -14.74
C ALA A 469 -0.86 -11.08 -14.84
N HIS A 470 -0.66 -11.59 -16.07
CA HIS A 470 -0.14 -12.95 -16.28
C HIS A 470 1.25 -13.12 -15.64
N ALA A 471 2.13 -12.16 -15.83
CA ALA A 471 3.47 -12.18 -15.24
C ALA A 471 3.41 -12.13 -13.71
N LEU A 472 2.59 -11.25 -13.10
CA LEU A 472 2.42 -11.18 -11.64
C LEU A 472 1.89 -12.52 -11.09
N ASN A 473 0.93 -13.15 -11.76
CA ASN A 473 0.41 -14.45 -11.37
C ASN A 473 1.52 -15.52 -11.41
N ARG A 474 2.31 -15.57 -12.49
CA ARG A 474 3.46 -16.48 -12.63
C ARG A 474 4.55 -16.20 -11.59
N ALA A 475 4.77 -14.95 -11.21
CA ALA A 475 5.74 -14.58 -10.17
C ALA A 475 5.32 -15.04 -8.77
N GLY A 476 4.05 -15.44 -8.57
CA GLY A 476 3.50 -15.81 -7.26
C GLY A 476 2.83 -14.65 -6.52
N LEU A 477 2.32 -13.67 -7.27
CA LEU A 477 1.53 -12.53 -6.78
C LEU A 477 0.08 -12.60 -7.32
N PRO A 478 -0.66 -13.71 -7.07
CA PRO A 478 -1.97 -13.92 -7.68
C PRO A 478 -3.03 -12.93 -7.21
N VAL A 479 -2.93 -12.42 -5.99
CA VAL A 479 -3.85 -11.40 -5.44
C VAL A 479 -3.73 -10.10 -6.24
N ASP A 480 -2.51 -9.69 -6.55
CA ASP A 480 -2.24 -8.47 -7.30
C ASP A 480 -2.59 -8.62 -8.77
N ALA A 481 -2.32 -9.80 -9.35
CA ALA A 481 -2.73 -10.11 -10.71
C ALA A 481 -4.26 -9.98 -10.87
N ARG A 482 -5.03 -10.53 -9.94
CA ARG A 482 -6.49 -10.39 -9.92
C ARG A 482 -6.93 -8.93 -9.78
N ALA A 483 -6.34 -8.19 -8.86
CA ALA A 483 -6.66 -6.76 -8.67
C ALA A 483 -6.44 -5.95 -9.95
N VAL A 484 -5.35 -6.21 -10.68
CA VAL A 484 -5.03 -5.57 -11.96
C VAL A 484 -6.08 -5.90 -13.02
N VAL A 485 -6.54 -7.16 -13.11
CA VAL A 485 -7.60 -7.57 -14.06
C VAL A 485 -8.96 -6.99 -13.67
N VAL A 486 -9.35 -7.05 -12.40
CA VAL A 486 -10.60 -6.48 -11.89
C VAL A 486 -10.68 -4.99 -12.21
N GLU A 487 -9.61 -4.24 -11.93
CA GLU A 487 -9.55 -2.82 -12.27
C GLU A 487 -9.69 -2.59 -13.79
N GLY A 488 -9.04 -3.42 -14.61
CA GLY A 488 -9.15 -3.34 -16.06
C GLY A 488 -10.57 -3.59 -16.56
N LEU A 489 -11.24 -4.61 -16.04
CA LEU A 489 -12.63 -4.94 -16.38
C LEU A 489 -13.59 -3.82 -15.95
N LEU A 490 -13.42 -3.27 -14.75
CA LEU A 490 -14.18 -2.09 -14.30
C LEU A 490 -13.95 -0.89 -15.23
N GLY A 491 -12.71 -0.70 -15.69
CA GLY A 491 -12.29 0.40 -16.54
C GLY A 491 -12.93 0.38 -17.95
N LEU A 492 -13.36 -0.78 -18.44
CA LEU A 492 -13.97 -0.90 -19.79
C LEU A 492 -15.20 -0.02 -19.97
N ALA A 493 -15.93 0.29 -18.91
CA ALA A 493 -17.07 1.20 -18.96
C ALA A 493 -16.69 2.68 -19.11
N TYR A 494 -15.42 3.03 -18.88
CA TYR A 494 -14.87 4.39 -18.95
C TYR A 494 -13.92 4.57 -20.14
N ALA A 495 -13.61 3.50 -20.87
CA ALA A 495 -12.86 3.56 -22.12
C ALA A 495 -13.77 4.15 -23.21
N LYS A 496 -13.44 5.34 -23.70
CA LYS A 496 -14.09 5.98 -24.85
C LYS A 496 -13.23 5.85 -26.08
#